data_c540af56a6c4d125da740e0f4f54221a
#
_entry.id   c540af56a6c4d125da740e0f4f54221a
#
_cell.length_a   1.000
_cell.length_b   1.000
_cell.length_c   1.000
_cell.angle_alpha   90.00
_cell.angle_beta   90.00
_cell.angle_gamma   90.00
#
_symmetry.space_group_name_H-M   'P 1'
#
loop_
_entity.id
_entity.type
_entity.pdbx_description
1 polymer ?
#
loop_
_entity_poly.entity_id
_entity_poly.type
_entity_poly.pdbx_seq_one_letter_code
_entity_poly.pdbx_strand_id
1 'polypeptide(L)'
;MSELNSLSRHILNILSAQRGPEARMLRGELLEELQRRMVDVADREMRAAIEELRRGHARGAWICADMRGGYFMARDEEELDRYLQSDEKRAAHLLQRVRIQRAAAGLQSSSQLELL
;
A
#
# COMPACT_ATOMS: atom_id res chain seq x y z
N MET A 1 -7.33 15.98 14.94
CA MET A 1 -7.19 15.51 13.57
C MET A 1 -6.01 16.20 12.91
N SER A 2 -5.03 15.45 12.47
CA SER A 2 -3.87 16.06 11.84
C SER A 2 -4.20 16.49 10.42
N GLU A 3 -3.74 17.65 10.03
CA GLU A 3 -3.87 18.12 8.66
C GLU A 3 -2.95 17.29 7.75
N LEU A 4 -3.43 16.99 6.57
CA LEU A 4 -2.59 16.38 5.56
C LEU A 4 -1.57 17.38 5.06
N ASN A 5 -0.33 16.95 4.87
CA ASN A 5 0.67 17.79 4.22
C ASN A 5 0.37 17.89 2.72
N SER A 6 1.09 18.79 2.06
CA SER A 6 0.90 19.07 0.63
C SER A 6 1.06 17.81 -0.22
N LEU A 7 2.08 17.02 0.05
CA LEU A 7 2.36 15.79 -0.70
C LEU A 7 1.19 14.81 -0.60
N SER A 8 0.69 14.54 0.59
CA SER A 8 -0.41 13.61 0.82
C SER A 8 -1.69 14.06 0.13
N ARG A 9 -1.98 15.37 0.16
CA ARG A 9 -3.15 15.92 -0.54
C ARG A 9 -3.05 15.73 -2.04
N HIS A 10 -1.89 15.97 -2.61
CA HIS A 10 -1.67 15.77 -4.05
C HIS A 10 -1.84 14.30 -4.42
N ILE A 11 -1.28 13.40 -3.63
CA ILE A 11 -1.42 11.95 -3.87
C ILE A 11 -2.88 11.55 -3.86
N LEU A 12 -3.64 11.94 -2.85
CA LEU A 12 -5.07 11.63 -2.77
C LEU A 12 -5.85 12.18 -3.96
N ASN A 13 -5.56 13.42 -4.35
CA ASN A 13 -6.24 14.03 -5.50
C ASN A 13 -5.97 13.27 -6.79
N ILE A 14 -4.72 12.88 -7.01
CA ILE A 14 -4.35 12.14 -8.21
C ILE A 14 -5.00 10.76 -8.20
N LEU A 15 -4.85 10.01 -7.13
CA LEU A 15 -5.35 8.65 -7.06
C LEU A 15 -6.87 8.57 -7.01
N SER A 16 -7.55 9.62 -6.57
CA SER A 16 -9.03 9.66 -6.55
C SER A 16 -9.62 9.50 -7.95
N ALA A 17 -8.87 9.81 -9.00
CA ALA A 17 -9.30 9.61 -10.38
C ALA A 17 -8.96 8.21 -10.91
N GLN A 18 -8.19 7.43 -10.17
CA GLN A 18 -7.72 6.10 -10.60
C GLN A 18 -8.51 5.01 -9.88
N ARG A 19 -9.73 4.79 -10.31
CA ARG A 19 -10.64 3.83 -9.64
C ARG A 19 -10.62 2.48 -10.33
N GLY A 20 -10.35 1.46 -9.54
CA GLY A 20 -10.28 0.08 -10.00
C GLY A 20 -8.89 -0.31 -10.53
N PRO A 21 -8.61 -1.62 -10.59
CA PRO A 21 -7.28 -2.11 -10.99
C PRO A 21 -6.91 -1.79 -12.44
N GLU A 22 -7.90 -1.67 -13.33
CA GLU A 22 -7.67 -1.30 -14.72
C GLU A 22 -7.23 0.15 -14.88
N ALA A 23 -7.50 0.99 -13.89
CA ALA A 23 -7.11 2.40 -13.89
C ALA A 23 -5.85 2.65 -13.05
N ARG A 24 -5.17 1.60 -12.64
CA ARG A 24 -4.00 1.74 -11.78
C ARG A 24 -2.96 2.67 -12.42
N MET A 25 -2.33 3.46 -11.59
CA MET A 25 -1.22 4.32 -11.98
C MET A 25 0.08 3.71 -11.47
N LEU A 26 1.03 3.48 -12.35
CA LEU A 26 2.32 2.93 -11.96
C LEU A 26 3.07 3.94 -11.10
N ARG A 27 3.97 3.45 -10.25
CA ARG A 27 4.73 4.29 -9.33
C ARG A 27 5.47 5.42 -10.04
N GLY A 28 6.11 5.10 -11.17
CA GLY A 28 6.80 6.11 -11.97
C GLY A 28 5.86 7.14 -12.58
N GLU A 29 4.67 6.72 -12.98
CA GLU A 29 3.65 7.61 -13.52
C GLU A 29 3.13 8.57 -12.45
N LEU A 30 2.94 8.08 -11.23
CA LEU A 30 2.53 8.91 -10.10
C LEU A 30 3.60 9.95 -9.78
N LEU A 31 4.86 9.53 -9.79
CA LEU A 31 5.98 10.43 -9.54
C LEU A 31 6.05 11.53 -10.61
N GLU A 32 5.88 11.17 -11.88
CA GLU A 32 5.84 12.15 -12.98
C GLU A 32 4.69 13.13 -12.82
N GLU A 33 3.52 12.65 -12.43
CA GLU A 33 2.36 13.53 -12.22
C GLU A 33 2.58 14.50 -11.07
N LEU A 34 3.23 14.07 -10.00
CA LEU A 34 3.60 14.95 -8.90
C LEU A 34 4.57 16.03 -9.37
N GLN A 35 5.53 15.67 -10.21
CA GLN A 35 6.48 16.62 -10.78
C GLN A 35 5.77 17.66 -11.66
N ARG A 36 4.78 17.24 -12.46
CA ARG A 36 3.97 18.17 -13.25
C ARG A 36 3.23 19.17 -12.39
N ARG A 37 2.86 18.77 -11.19
CA ARG A 37 2.19 19.65 -10.20
C ARG A 37 3.17 20.44 -9.36
N MET A 38 4.43 20.45 -9.75
CA MET A 38 5.51 21.17 -9.06
C MET A 38 5.77 20.62 -7.64
N VAL A 39 5.47 19.35 -7.42
CA VAL A 39 5.78 18.67 -6.16
C VAL A 39 7.05 17.86 -6.38
N ASP A 40 8.17 18.40 -5.92
CA ASP A 40 9.46 17.74 -6.02
C ASP A 40 9.63 16.77 -4.84
N VAL A 41 9.59 15.48 -5.13
CA VAL A 41 9.64 14.44 -4.10
C VAL A 41 10.37 13.22 -4.64
N ALA A 42 11.14 12.57 -3.78
CA ALA A 42 11.79 11.31 -4.12
C ALA A 42 10.80 10.15 -4.05
N ASP A 43 11.05 9.11 -4.82
CA ASP A 43 10.23 7.89 -4.84
C ASP A 43 10.00 7.33 -3.43
N ARG A 44 11.04 7.30 -2.61
CA ARG A 44 10.97 6.79 -1.25
C ARG A 44 10.00 7.60 -0.37
N GLU A 45 10.06 8.92 -0.48
CA GLU A 45 9.18 9.81 0.28
C GLU A 45 7.73 9.64 -0.17
N MET A 46 7.52 9.49 -1.47
CA MET A 46 6.19 9.26 -2.03
C MET A 46 5.60 7.95 -1.48
N ARG A 47 6.37 6.87 -1.49
CA ARG A 47 5.91 5.58 -0.97
C ARG A 47 5.60 5.64 0.52
N ALA A 48 6.42 6.35 1.30
CA ALA A 48 6.19 6.52 2.72
C ALA A 48 4.89 7.29 2.99
N ALA A 49 4.63 8.33 2.21
CA ALA A 49 3.39 9.10 2.33
C ALA A 49 2.17 8.26 2.02
N ILE A 50 2.25 7.40 1.00
CA ILE A 50 1.15 6.48 0.65
C ILE A 50 0.88 5.52 1.81
N GLU A 51 1.93 4.95 2.42
CA GLU A 51 1.76 4.05 3.56
C GLU A 51 1.10 4.73 4.74
N GLU A 52 1.48 5.96 5.05
CA GLU A 52 0.83 6.73 6.12
C GLU A 52 -0.65 6.97 5.83
N LEU A 53 -0.97 7.31 4.58
CA LEU A 53 -2.36 7.50 4.17
C LEU A 53 -3.18 6.22 4.34
N ARG A 54 -2.63 5.10 3.94
CA ARG A 54 -3.31 3.81 4.04
C ARG A 54 -3.58 3.40 5.48
N ARG A 55 -2.72 3.80 6.40
CA ARG A 55 -2.81 3.41 7.82
C ARG A 55 -3.66 4.34 8.67
N GLY A 56 -3.73 5.61 8.31
CA GLY A 56 -4.29 6.59 9.22
C GLY A 56 -5.30 7.56 8.65
N HIS A 57 -5.67 7.43 7.38
CA HIS A 57 -6.57 8.37 6.75
C HIS A 57 -7.78 7.65 6.15
N ALA A 58 -8.98 8.17 6.41
CA ALA A 58 -10.23 7.51 5.98
C ALA A 58 -10.28 7.26 4.46
N ARG A 59 -9.91 8.24 3.65
CA ARG A 59 -9.85 8.07 2.19
C ARG A 59 -8.61 7.31 1.75
N GLY A 60 -7.49 7.57 2.40
CA GLY A 60 -6.22 6.89 2.11
C GLY A 60 -6.28 5.39 2.34
N ALA A 61 -7.12 4.95 3.25
CA ALA A 61 -7.32 3.53 3.52
C ALA A 61 -7.92 2.77 2.33
N TRP A 62 -8.45 3.49 1.33
CA TRP A 62 -9.00 2.89 0.11
C TRP A 62 -7.96 2.70 -0.99
N ILE A 63 -6.73 3.13 -0.76
CA ILE A 63 -5.63 2.96 -1.72
C ILE A 63 -5.20 1.50 -1.73
N CYS A 64 -5.23 0.90 -2.91
CA CYS A 64 -4.75 -0.46 -3.14
C CYS A 64 -3.42 -0.41 -3.88
N ALA A 65 -2.50 -1.27 -3.50
CA ALA A 65 -1.21 -1.40 -4.16
C ALA A 65 -1.20 -2.67 -5.01
N ASP A 66 -0.96 -2.49 -6.31
CA ASP A 66 -0.88 -3.62 -7.23
C ASP A 66 0.51 -4.27 -7.11
N MET A 67 0.57 -5.59 -7.20
CA MET A 67 1.84 -6.32 -7.19
C MET A 67 2.78 -5.91 -8.33
N ARG A 68 2.23 -5.35 -9.39
CA ARG A 68 2.99 -4.86 -10.54
C ARG A 68 3.57 -3.47 -10.34
N GLY A 69 3.42 -2.90 -9.13
CA GLY A 69 4.01 -1.63 -8.76
C GLY A 69 3.12 -0.42 -8.99
N GLY A 70 1.82 -0.61 -9.13
CA GLY A 70 0.87 0.47 -9.32
C GLY A 70 -0.04 0.67 -8.14
N TYR A 71 -0.78 1.78 -8.17
CA TYR A 71 -1.75 2.16 -7.14
C TYR A 71 -3.08 2.51 -7.78
N PHE A 72 -4.15 2.21 -7.07
CA PHE A 72 -5.50 2.62 -7.48
C PHE A 72 -6.39 2.77 -6.26
N MET A 73 -7.51 3.47 -6.41
CA MET A 73 -8.53 3.54 -5.37
C MET A 73 -9.57 2.45 -5.61
N ALA A 74 -9.94 1.72 -4.58
CA ALA A 74 -11.03 0.77 -4.68
C ALA A 74 -12.31 1.51 -5.04
N ARG A 75 -13.10 0.94 -5.95
CA ARG A 75 -14.35 1.56 -6.44
C ARG A 75 -15.46 1.48 -5.41
N ASP A 76 -15.46 0.41 -4.61
CA ASP A 76 -16.48 0.17 -3.60
C ASP A 76 -15.91 -0.69 -2.48
N GLU A 77 -16.73 -0.87 -1.45
CA GLU A 77 -16.34 -1.62 -0.26
C GLU A 77 -16.01 -3.08 -0.59
N GLU A 78 -16.77 -3.68 -1.49
CA GLU A 78 -16.55 -5.07 -1.90
C GLU A 78 -15.18 -5.25 -2.56
N GLU A 79 -14.79 -4.33 -3.43
CA GLU A 79 -13.49 -4.37 -4.08
C GLU A 79 -12.36 -4.19 -3.07
N LEU A 80 -12.51 -3.27 -2.14
CA LEU A 80 -11.52 -3.05 -1.09
C LEU A 80 -11.38 -4.29 -0.21
N ASP A 81 -12.49 -4.87 0.22
CA ASP A 81 -12.47 -6.06 1.07
C ASP A 81 -11.81 -7.24 0.37
N ARG A 82 -12.11 -7.44 -0.91
CA ARG A 82 -11.49 -8.49 -1.71
C ARG A 82 -9.97 -8.32 -1.81
N TYR A 83 -9.53 -7.07 -2.00
CA TYR A 83 -8.12 -6.73 -2.03
C TYR A 83 -7.45 -7.05 -0.69
N LEU A 84 -8.07 -6.65 0.42
CA LEU A 84 -7.52 -6.89 1.76
C LEU A 84 -7.48 -8.38 2.10
N GLN A 85 -8.49 -9.15 1.71
CA GLN A 85 -8.49 -10.59 1.89
C GLN A 85 -7.34 -11.26 1.14
N SER A 86 -7.05 -10.78 -0.07
CA SER A 86 -5.92 -11.28 -0.84
C SER A 86 -4.58 -11.00 -0.15
N ASP A 87 -4.44 -9.82 0.44
CA ASP A 87 -3.24 -9.47 1.21
C ASP A 87 -3.11 -10.32 2.48
N GLU A 88 -4.21 -10.55 3.18
CA GLU A 88 -4.21 -11.43 4.36
C GLU A 88 -3.74 -12.84 4.01
N LYS A 89 -4.22 -13.36 2.89
CA LYS A 89 -3.84 -14.68 2.42
C LYS A 89 -2.35 -14.77 2.10
N ARG A 90 -1.82 -13.75 1.42
CA ARG A 90 -0.38 -13.68 1.13
C ARG A 90 0.45 -13.58 2.42
N ALA A 91 -0.01 -12.79 3.38
CA ALA A 91 0.68 -12.65 4.66
C ALA A 91 0.72 -13.98 5.42
N ALA A 92 -0.38 -14.72 5.43
CA ALA A 92 -0.45 -16.03 6.08
C ALA A 92 0.52 -17.02 5.44
N HIS A 93 0.59 -17.05 4.09
CA HIS A 93 1.52 -17.92 3.39
C HIS A 93 2.97 -17.54 3.66
N LEU A 94 3.28 -16.26 3.73
CA LEU A 94 4.63 -15.79 4.04
C LEU A 94 5.05 -16.19 5.45
N LEU A 95 4.17 -16.02 6.42
CA LEU A 95 4.43 -16.42 7.80
C LEU A 95 4.70 -17.93 7.90
N GLN A 96 3.89 -18.71 7.22
CA GLN A 96 4.05 -20.16 7.20
C GLN A 96 5.41 -20.55 6.61
N ARG A 97 5.79 -19.93 5.49
CA ARG A 97 7.08 -20.18 4.88
C ARG A 97 8.25 -19.84 5.82
N VAL A 98 8.14 -18.71 6.51
CA VAL A 98 9.17 -18.28 7.47
C VAL A 98 9.32 -19.30 8.60
N ARG A 99 8.20 -19.79 9.14
CA ARG A 99 8.23 -20.79 10.21
C ARG A 99 8.88 -22.10 9.76
N ILE A 100 8.51 -22.55 8.57
CA ILE A 100 9.07 -23.78 7.99
C ILE A 100 10.57 -23.60 7.76
N GLN A 101 10.96 -22.47 7.21
CA GLN A 101 12.37 -22.19 6.91
C GLN A 101 13.21 -22.11 8.19
N ARG A 102 12.69 -21.48 9.25
CA ARG A 102 13.36 -21.42 10.55
C ARG A 102 13.56 -22.81 11.13
N ALA A 103 12.52 -23.63 11.11
CA ALA A 103 12.60 -25.00 11.60
C ALA A 103 13.64 -25.80 10.82
N ALA A 104 13.66 -25.69 9.50
CA ALA A 104 14.62 -26.40 8.66
C ALA A 104 16.05 -25.95 8.92
N ALA A 105 16.26 -24.68 9.24
CA ALA A 105 17.57 -24.13 9.58
C ALA A 105 17.99 -24.36 11.04
N GLY A 106 17.10 -24.93 11.85
CA GLY A 106 17.40 -25.16 13.27
C GLY A 106 17.32 -23.90 14.13
N LEU A 107 16.62 -22.85 13.64
CA LEU A 107 16.45 -21.63 14.40
C LEU A 107 15.20 -21.69 15.26
N GLN A 108 15.24 -20.99 16.40
CA GLN A 108 14.07 -20.89 17.28
C GLN A 108 13.03 -19.94 16.67
N SER A 109 11.76 -20.25 16.93
CA SER A 109 10.67 -19.37 16.54
C SER A 109 10.74 -18.05 17.30
N SER A 110 10.39 -16.95 16.61
CA SER A 110 10.23 -15.67 17.28
C SER A 110 8.88 -15.68 18.02
N SER A 111 8.90 -15.40 19.32
CA SER A 111 7.67 -15.30 20.11
C SER A 111 6.74 -14.20 19.59
N GLN A 112 7.32 -13.17 19.01
CA GLN A 112 6.56 -12.08 18.42
C GLN A 112 5.75 -12.55 17.20
N LEU A 113 6.30 -13.45 16.40
CA LEU A 113 5.59 -14.03 15.25
C LEU A 113 4.51 -15.02 15.68
N GLU A 114 4.70 -15.66 16.81
CA GLU A 114 3.72 -16.62 17.34
C GLU A 114 2.44 -15.94 17.83
N LEU A 115 2.53 -14.64 18.16
CA LEU A 115 1.38 -13.86 18.60
C LEU A 115 0.53 -13.36 17.42
N LEU A 116 1.05 -13.42 16.24
CA LEU A 116 0.32 -13.02 15.03
C LEU A 116 -0.53 -14.17 14.52
#